data_d96c87c3f2f50452a554037516ce0f3b
#
_entry.id   d96c87c3f2f50452a554037516ce0f3b
#
_cell.length_a   1.000
_cell.length_b   1.000
_cell.length_c   1.000
_cell.angle_alpha   90.00
_cell.angle_beta   90.00
_cell.angle_gamma   90.00
#
_symmetry.space_group_name_H-M   'P 1'
#
loop_
_entity.id
_entity.type
_entity.pdbx_description
1 polymer ?
#
loop_
_entity_poly.entity_id
_entity_poly.type
_entity_poly.pdbx_seq_one_letter_code
_entity_poly.pdbx_strand_id
1 'polypeptide(L)'
;LSALPREGGMRLELEGVADTVMQTALLLVADGATSGLRDQLGVAVNEKAYDQHALVANVAFAQPHSGCAYERFTDQGPVALLPLLASSPGEHRSSLVWTLPREQAEYLQDCPQEAFLQSLQDRFGYRLGKMLQVGERHCYPLALMQASEQVRQGVVVMGNAAHSLHPVAGQGFNLALRDVAELTAVLGAGLADGESIGDLTLLQRYLRRQQSDQNRTIQFSDRLPGLFMHADPLLGLARDMALSGLDILPPLKREFVRHAAGVAAMAGPAAEAPEQHNG
;
A
#
# COMPACT_ATOMS: atom_id res chain seq x y z
N LEU A 1 -20.14 -8.48 14.49
CA LEU A 1 -20.95 -7.90 13.42
C LEU A 1 -21.29 -8.99 12.42
N SER A 2 -22.56 -9.16 12.07
CA SER A 2 -23.00 -9.99 10.95
C SER A 2 -23.66 -9.15 9.86
N ALA A 3 -23.53 -9.57 8.60
CA ALA A 3 -24.06 -8.86 7.44
C ALA A 3 -24.84 -9.84 6.56
N LEU A 4 -26.12 -9.57 6.34
CA LEU A 4 -27.03 -10.39 5.55
C LEU A 4 -27.61 -9.59 4.38
N PRO A 5 -27.57 -10.11 3.15
CA PRO A 5 -28.24 -9.51 2.00
C PRO A 5 -29.76 -9.43 2.21
N ARG A 6 -30.38 -8.36 1.73
CA ARG A 6 -31.83 -8.17 1.71
C ARG A 6 -32.24 -7.41 0.44
N GLU A 7 -33.54 -7.36 0.20
CA GLU A 7 -34.09 -6.56 -0.87
C GLU A 7 -33.74 -5.06 -0.63
N GLY A 8 -33.09 -4.42 -1.60
CA GLY A 8 -32.67 -3.02 -1.55
C GLY A 8 -31.44 -2.72 -0.69
N GLY A 9 -30.65 -3.73 -0.26
CA GLY A 9 -29.41 -3.46 0.47
C GLY A 9 -28.97 -4.55 1.43
N MET A 10 -28.43 -4.17 2.58
CA MET A 10 -27.88 -5.07 3.59
C MET A 10 -28.53 -4.85 4.96
N ARG A 11 -28.70 -5.92 5.72
CA ARG A 11 -29.05 -5.92 7.14
C ARG A 11 -27.80 -6.25 7.94
N LEU A 12 -27.46 -5.40 8.89
CA LEU A 12 -26.32 -5.54 9.79
C LEU A 12 -26.80 -5.78 11.21
N GLU A 13 -26.21 -6.76 11.90
CA GLU A 13 -26.46 -7.05 13.30
C GLU A 13 -25.17 -6.80 14.07
N LEU A 14 -25.23 -5.86 15.03
CA LEU A 14 -24.07 -5.45 15.85
C LEU A 14 -24.08 -6.21 17.17
N GLU A 15 -23.05 -7.00 17.44
CA GLU A 15 -22.84 -7.64 18.74
C GLU A 15 -22.30 -6.64 19.77
N GLY A 16 -22.74 -6.73 21.02
CA GLY A 16 -22.23 -5.93 22.13
C GLY A 16 -22.81 -4.52 22.28
N VAL A 17 -23.62 -4.07 21.34
CA VAL A 17 -24.44 -2.86 21.46
C VAL A 17 -25.88 -3.34 21.45
N ALA A 18 -26.65 -3.10 22.55
CA ALA A 18 -27.98 -3.64 22.75
C ALA A 18 -28.79 -3.73 21.45
N ASP A 19 -28.94 -4.96 20.92
CA ASP A 19 -29.78 -5.39 19.80
C ASP A 19 -29.92 -4.41 18.61
N THR A 20 -28.81 -3.80 18.18
CA THR A 20 -28.87 -2.81 17.10
C THR A 20 -28.85 -3.51 15.75
N VAL A 21 -30.02 -3.61 15.12
CA VAL A 21 -30.16 -3.98 13.72
C VAL A 21 -30.15 -2.73 12.86
N MET A 22 -29.18 -2.63 11.96
CA MET A 22 -29.10 -1.55 10.97
C MET A 22 -29.49 -2.04 9.58
N GLN A 23 -30.11 -1.16 8.81
CA GLN A 23 -30.39 -1.41 7.40
C GLN A 23 -29.66 -0.35 6.57
N THR A 24 -28.94 -0.77 5.55
CA THR A 24 -28.18 0.12 4.68
C THR A 24 -28.34 -0.26 3.21
N ALA A 25 -28.36 0.72 2.33
CA ALA A 25 -28.35 0.48 0.88
C ALA A 25 -27.00 -0.03 0.39
N LEU A 26 -25.90 0.35 1.08
CA LEU A 26 -24.54 -0.02 0.72
C LEU A 26 -23.72 -0.34 1.97
N LEU A 27 -23.01 -1.46 1.96
CA LEU A 27 -22.01 -1.87 2.92
C LEU A 27 -20.61 -1.77 2.29
N LEU A 28 -19.73 -1.01 2.93
CA LEU A 28 -18.30 -0.95 2.57
C LEU A 28 -17.52 -1.86 3.54
N VAL A 29 -16.96 -2.94 3.00
CA VAL A 29 -16.10 -3.88 3.75
C VAL A 29 -14.65 -3.41 3.63
N ALA A 30 -14.13 -2.81 4.69
CA ALA A 30 -12.80 -2.22 4.76
C ALA A 30 -12.09 -2.55 6.09
N ASP A 31 -12.36 -3.73 6.64
CA ASP A 31 -11.93 -4.21 7.96
C ASP A 31 -10.56 -4.92 7.96
N GLY A 32 -9.78 -4.75 6.87
CA GLY A 32 -8.40 -5.21 6.78
C GLY A 32 -8.20 -6.54 6.07
N ALA A 33 -6.94 -7.01 6.01
CA ALA A 33 -6.56 -8.20 5.24
C ALA A 33 -7.24 -9.48 5.75
N THR A 34 -7.44 -9.58 7.07
CA THR A 34 -8.14 -10.70 7.75
C THR A 34 -9.62 -10.40 7.96
N SER A 35 -10.27 -9.90 6.93
CA SER A 35 -11.65 -9.44 6.98
C SER A 35 -12.65 -10.53 7.32
N GLY A 36 -13.23 -10.46 8.51
CA GLY A 36 -14.29 -11.38 8.94
C GLY A 36 -15.60 -11.17 8.17
N LEU A 37 -15.88 -9.92 7.79
CA LEU A 37 -17.08 -9.61 6.98
C LEU A 37 -16.98 -10.15 5.56
N ARG A 38 -15.81 -10.01 4.92
CA ARG A 38 -15.56 -10.61 3.59
C ARG A 38 -15.80 -12.11 3.62
N ASP A 39 -15.27 -12.79 4.65
CA ASP A 39 -15.40 -14.25 4.79
C ASP A 39 -16.86 -14.66 5.04
N GLN A 40 -17.61 -13.93 5.89
CA GLN A 40 -19.05 -14.15 6.09
C GLN A 40 -19.87 -13.97 4.81
N LEU A 41 -19.49 -13.03 3.95
CA LEU A 41 -20.12 -12.81 2.67
C LEU A 41 -19.74 -13.85 1.62
N GLY A 42 -18.86 -14.80 1.95
CA GLY A 42 -18.39 -15.86 1.06
C GLY A 42 -17.51 -15.36 -0.09
N VAL A 43 -16.86 -14.21 0.07
CA VAL A 43 -15.93 -13.68 -0.93
C VAL A 43 -14.57 -14.35 -0.74
N ALA A 44 -14.22 -15.24 -1.68
CA ALA A 44 -12.93 -15.94 -1.66
C ALA A 44 -11.77 -15.00 -1.92
N VAL A 45 -10.56 -15.40 -1.51
CA VAL A 45 -9.31 -14.70 -1.78
C VAL A 45 -8.33 -15.57 -2.55
N ASN A 46 -7.56 -14.93 -3.43
CA ASN A 46 -6.37 -15.51 -4.02
C ASN A 46 -5.16 -14.99 -3.24
N GLU A 47 -4.37 -15.88 -2.68
CA GLU A 47 -3.22 -15.53 -1.87
C GLU A 47 -1.93 -16.12 -2.46
N LYS A 48 -0.87 -15.31 -2.49
CA LYS A 48 0.49 -15.71 -2.88
C LYS A 48 1.44 -15.28 -1.78
N ALA A 49 1.92 -16.23 -0.98
CA ALA A 49 2.94 -15.97 0.03
C ALA A 49 4.28 -15.61 -0.64
N TYR A 50 5.05 -14.71 0.00
CA TYR A 50 6.36 -14.29 -0.49
C TYR A 50 7.54 -14.98 0.19
N ASP A 51 7.33 -15.82 1.19
CA ASP A 51 8.35 -16.35 2.09
C ASP A 51 9.21 -15.28 2.76
N GLN A 52 8.66 -14.09 2.90
CA GLN A 52 9.28 -12.92 3.47
C GLN A 52 8.41 -12.33 4.58
N HIS A 53 9.08 -11.62 5.50
CA HIS A 53 8.44 -10.89 6.57
C HIS A 53 8.86 -9.42 6.51
N ALA A 54 7.94 -8.53 6.85
CA ALA A 54 8.25 -7.14 7.14
C ALA A 54 8.55 -7.00 8.63
N LEU A 55 9.80 -6.67 8.97
CA LEU A 55 10.18 -6.25 10.30
C LEU A 55 9.97 -4.75 10.40
N VAL A 56 9.12 -4.33 11.34
CA VAL A 56 8.74 -2.94 11.56
C VAL A 56 9.23 -2.49 12.92
N ALA A 57 9.87 -1.33 12.97
CA ALA A 57 10.35 -0.72 14.23
C ALA A 57 10.50 0.79 14.04
N ASN A 58 10.62 1.54 15.16
CA ASN A 58 11.10 2.92 15.12
C ASN A 58 12.60 2.94 15.42
N VAL A 59 13.38 3.66 14.61
CA VAL A 59 14.84 3.76 14.75
C VAL A 59 15.25 5.21 14.87
N ALA A 60 16.14 5.51 15.85
CA ALA A 60 16.77 6.81 16.02
C ALA A 60 18.19 6.80 15.46
N PHE A 61 18.64 7.93 14.92
CA PHE A 61 19.96 8.09 14.28
C PHE A 61 20.56 9.48 14.52
N ALA A 62 21.86 9.61 14.18
CA ALA A 62 22.66 10.78 14.55
C ALA A 62 22.42 12.02 13.69
N GLN A 63 21.90 11.88 12.45
CA GLN A 63 21.71 13.00 11.52
C GLN A 63 20.25 13.17 11.12
N PRO A 64 19.76 14.39 10.84
CA PRO A 64 18.38 14.63 10.46
C PRO A 64 18.05 14.02 9.10
N HIS A 65 16.86 13.44 8.97
CA HIS A 65 16.32 12.96 7.70
C HIS A 65 15.78 14.11 6.84
N SER A 66 15.58 15.31 7.39
CA SER A 66 15.08 16.51 6.69
C SER A 66 13.76 16.27 5.90
N GLY A 67 12.86 15.44 6.45
CA GLY A 67 11.61 15.07 5.80
C GLY A 67 11.76 14.07 4.64
N CYS A 68 12.97 13.56 4.38
CA CYS A 68 13.23 12.64 3.29
C CYS A 68 12.96 11.19 3.74
N ALA A 69 12.16 10.47 2.96
CA ALA A 69 12.03 9.02 3.05
C ALA A 69 13.14 8.35 2.24
N TYR A 70 13.67 7.26 2.77
CA TYR A 70 14.72 6.48 2.12
C TYR A 70 14.24 5.05 1.93
N GLU A 71 14.42 4.51 0.73
CA GLU A 71 14.22 3.10 0.45
C GLU A 71 15.45 2.57 -0.28
N ARG A 72 16.00 1.48 0.22
CA ARG A 72 17.16 0.79 -0.35
C ARG A 72 16.79 -0.64 -0.66
N PHE A 73 16.92 -1.04 -1.91
CA PHE A 73 16.77 -2.41 -2.33
C PHE A 73 18.05 -3.19 -2.06
N THR A 74 17.89 -4.34 -1.44
CA THR A 74 18.98 -5.27 -1.13
C THR A 74 18.70 -6.64 -1.74
N ASP A 75 19.68 -7.52 -1.71
CA ASP A 75 19.58 -8.92 -2.14
C ASP A 75 18.57 -9.76 -1.32
N GLN A 76 18.22 -9.29 -0.12
CA GLN A 76 17.26 -9.96 0.77
C GLN A 76 15.87 -9.31 0.78
N GLY A 77 15.77 -8.10 0.26
CA GLY A 77 14.54 -7.31 0.20
C GLY A 77 14.79 -5.83 0.48
N PRO A 78 13.76 -4.99 0.35
CA PRO A 78 13.86 -3.56 0.59
C PRO A 78 13.98 -3.21 2.08
N VAL A 79 14.75 -2.14 2.35
CA VAL A 79 14.85 -1.46 3.65
C VAL A 79 14.35 -0.05 3.48
N ALA A 80 13.25 0.30 4.10
CA ALA A 80 12.69 1.65 4.06
C ALA A 80 12.80 2.33 5.42
N LEU A 81 13.21 3.60 5.43
CA LEU A 81 13.18 4.51 6.57
C LEU A 81 12.27 5.69 6.25
N LEU A 82 11.14 5.75 6.93
CA LEU A 82 10.10 6.76 6.72
C LEU A 82 10.17 7.80 7.82
N PRO A 83 10.26 9.11 7.49
CA PRO A 83 10.40 10.19 8.47
C PRO A 83 9.31 10.17 9.54
N LEU A 84 9.70 10.28 10.80
CA LEU A 84 8.80 10.49 11.92
C LEU A 84 9.08 11.84 12.58
N LEU A 85 8.06 12.40 13.20
CA LEU A 85 8.23 13.55 14.07
C LEU A 85 9.08 13.18 15.28
N ALA A 86 9.97 14.09 15.72
CA ALA A 86 10.76 13.91 16.91
C ALA A 86 9.85 13.77 18.15
N SER A 87 10.19 12.86 19.06
CA SER A 87 9.52 12.76 20.38
C SER A 87 10.11 13.72 21.39
N SER A 88 11.37 14.13 21.17
CA SER A 88 12.13 15.06 22.03
C SER A 88 13.03 15.97 21.19
N PRO A 89 13.39 17.15 21.71
CA PRO A 89 14.28 18.09 20.97
C PRO A 89 15.60 17.43 20.59
N GLY A 90 15.99 17.56 19.32
CA GLY A 90 17.24 17.00 18.78
C GLY A 90 17.21 15.51 18.43
N GLU A 91 16.10 14.84 18.63
CA GLU A 91 15.91 13.45 18.22
C GLU A 91 15.63 13.37 16.68
N HIS A 92 16.30 12.45 16.02
CA HIS A 92 16.07 12.13 14.61
C HIS A 92 15.65 10.68 14.52
N ARG A 93 14.42 10.41 14.06
CA ARG A 93 13.90 9.04 13.99
C ARG A 93 13.04 8.79 12.76
N SER A 94 13.00 7.54 12.35
CA SER A 94 12.14 7.05 11.27
C SER A 94 11.43 5.77 11.67
N SER A 95 10.30 5.51 11.04
CA SER A 95 9.73 4.17 10.99
C SER A 95 10.54 3.34 10.00
N LEU A 96 11.03 2.22 10.46
CA LEU A 96 11.70 1.21 9.66
C LEU A 96 10.66 0.21 9.15
N VAL A 97 10.72 -0.11 7.86
CA VAL A 97 10.09 -1.28 7.25
C VAL A 97 11.19 -2.05 6.54
N TRP A 98 11.55 -3.20 7.08
CA TRP A 98 12.64 -4.03 6.56
C TRP A 98 12.10 -5.39 6.12
N THR A 99 12.11 -5.65 4.83
CA THR A 99 11.70 -6.93 4.28
C THR A 99 12.87 -7.90 4.30
N LEU A 100 12.64 -9.08 4.85
CA LEU A 100 13.64 -10.10 5.10
C LEU A 100 13.08 -11.51 4.88
N PRO A 101 13.93 -12.52 4.58
CA PRO A 101 13.57 -13.91 4.73
C PRO A 101 13.07 -14.19 6.16
N ARG A 102 12.12 -15.10 6.30
CA ARG A 102 11.43 -15.39 7.56
C ARG A 102 12.40 -15.60 8.74
N GLU A 103 13.34 -16.53 8.59
CA GLU A 103 14.28 -16.90 9.67
C GLU A 103 15.11 -15.70 10.15
N GLN A 104 15.52 -14.84 9.23
CA GLN A 104 16.30 -13.66 9.57
C GLN A 104 15.44 -12.58 10.25
N ALA A 105 14.19 -12.41 9.83
CA ALA A 105 13.25 -11.49 10.46
C ALA A 105 12.95 -11.90 11.90
N GLU A 106 12.68 -13.20 12.13
CA GLU A 106 12.45 -13.77 13.46
C GLU A 106 13.69 -13.60 14.37
N TYR A 107 14.89 -13.87 13.85
CA TYR A 107 16.14 -13.63 14.61
C TYR A 107 16.31 -12.17 14.98
N LEU A 108 16.12 -11.23 14.03
CA LEU A 108 16.31 -9.81 14.25
C LEU A 108 15.22 -9.21 15.15
N GLN A 109 14.05 -9.81 15.22
CA GLN A 109 13.00 -9.39 16.14
C GLN A 109 13.45 -9.53 17.60
N ASP A 110 14.14 -10.62 17.94
CA ASP A 110 14.44 -11.00 19.33
C ASP A 110 15.89 -10.76 19.72
N CYS A 111 16.82 -10.51 18.78
CA CYS A 111 18.24 -10.31 19.07
C CYS A 111 18.50 -9.06 19.94
N PRO A 112 19.65 -8.96 20.62
CA PRO A 112 20.05 -7.75 21.35
C PRO A 112 20.06 -6.50 20.45
N GLN A 113 19.76 -5.34 21.05
CA GLN A 113 19.68 -4.06 20.34
C GLN A 113 20.94 -3.76 19.53
N GLU A 114 22.12 -4.01 20.10
CA GLU A 114 23.40 -3.74 19.45
C GLU A 114 23.57 -4.58 18.17
N ALA A 115 23.20 -5.86 18.22
CA ALA A 115 23.27 -6.76 17.07
C ALA A 115 22.28 -6.32 15.97
N PHE A 116 21.08 -5.91 16.37
CA PHE A 116 20.09 -5.36 15.44
C PHE A 116 20.59 -4.10 14.73
N LEU A 117 21.05 -3.11 15.52
CA LEU A 117 21.53 -1.83 14.96
C LEU A 117 22.74 -2.01 14.06
N GLN A 118 23.65 -2.94 14.40
CA GLN A 118 24.79 -3.26 13.55
C GLN A 118 24.32 -3.88 12.23
N SER A 119 23.40 -4.86 12.27
CA SER A 119 22.86 -5.50 11.07
C SER A 119 22.14 -4.49 10.16
N LEU A 120 21.37 -3.59 10.76
CA LEU A 120 20.67 -2.54 10.02
C LEU A 120 21.65 -1.51 9.43
N GLN A 121 22.69 -1.11 10.21
CA GLN A 121 23.73 -0.18 9.75
C GLN A 121 24.48 -0.74 8.54
N ASP A 122 24.85 -2.02 8.58
CA ASP A 122 25.58 -2.68 7.49
C ASP A 122 24.74 -2.73 6.20
N ARG A 123 23.45 -2.90 6.32
CA ARG A 123 22.52 -2.96 5.18
C ARG A 123 22.13 -1.58 4.64
N PHE A 124 21.83 -0.64 5.54
CA PHE A 124 21.39 0.69 5.13
C PHE A 124 22.55 1.64 4.83
N GLY A 125 23.68 1.49 5.53
CA GLY A 125 24.84 2.40 5.45
C GLY A 125 24.70 3.62 6.37
N TYR A 126 25.58 4.61 6.19
CA TYR A 126 25.75 5.76 7.10
C TYR A 126 25.10 7.06 6.60
N ARG A 127 24.15 6.99 5.68
CA ARG A 127 23.53 8.18 5.10
C ARG A 127 22.81 9.07 6.12
N LEU A 128 22.27 8.47 7.19
CA LEU A 128 21.66 9.16 8.33
C LEU A 128 22.57 9.16 9.56
N GLY A 129 23.88 8.98 9.35
CA GLY A 129 24.86 8.84 10.42
C GLY A 129 24.73 7.48 11.13
N LYS A 130 25.19 7.42 12.38
CA LYS A 130 25.13 6.21 13.21
C LYS A 130 23.70 5.96 13.67
N MET A 131 23.24 4.73 13.61
CA MET A 131 21.99 4.29 14.23
C MET A 131 22.21 4.16 15.74
N LEU A 132 21.34 4.78 16.54
CA LEU A 132 21.54 4.99 17.96
C LEU A 132 20.65 4.11 18.81
N GLN A 133 19.39 3.93 18.42
CA GLN A 133 18.40 3.22 19.20
C GLN A 133 17.35 2.60 18.30
N VAL A 134 16.79 1.46 18.71
CA VAL A 134 15.59 0.85 18.14
C VAL A 134 14.53 0.66 19.20
N GLY A 135 13.28 0.92 18.86
CA GLY A 135 12.12 0.62 19.68
C GLY A 135 11.68 -0.83 19.60
N GLU A 136 10.42 -1.08 19.95
CA GLU A 136 9.81 -2.40 19.78
C GLU A 136 9.85 -2.84 18.33
N ARG A 137 10.09 -4.12 18.11
CA ARG A 137 10.22 -4.75 16.79
C ARG A 137 9.10 -5.74 16.59
N HIS A 138 8.40 -5.62 15.47
CA HIS A 138 7.29 -6.49 15.12
C HIS A 138 7.52 -7.10 13.73
N CYS A 139 7.25 -8.40 13.59
CA CYS A 139 7.35 -9.11 12.33
C CYS A 139 5.96 -9.48 11.79
N TYR A 140 5.74 -9.20 10.50
CA TYR A 140 4.50 -9.51 9.80
C TYR A 140 4.82 -10.34 8.56
N PRO A 141 4.19 -11.51 8.38
CA PRO A 141 4.35 -12.28 7.15
C PRO A 141 3.81 -11.48 5.95
N LEU A 142 4.50 -11.56 4.82
CA LEU A 142 4.11 -10.86 3.61
C LEU A 142 3.44 -11.83 2.62
N ALA A 143 2.29 -11.43 2.13
CA ALA A 143 1.57 -12.10 1.06
C ALA A 143 0.87 -11.07 0.17
N LEU A 144 0.78 -11.37 -1.12
CA LEU A 144 -0.18 -10.74 -1.98
C LEU A 144 -1.53 -11.43 -1.76
N MET A 145 -2.53 -10.67 -1.36
CA MET A 145 -3.90 -11.15 -1.26
C MET A 145 -4.82 -10.31 -2.13
N GLN A 146 -5.67 -10.96 -2.88
CA GLN A 146 -6.67 -10.32 -3.73
C GLN A 146 -8.02 -11.01 -3.53
N ALA A 147 -9.06 -10.24 -3.22
CA ALA A 147 -10.43 -10.74 -3.22
C ALA A 147 -10.85 -11.14 -4.64
N SER A 148 -11.51 -12.28 -4.77
CA SER A 148 -12.03 -12.76 -6.05
C SER A 148 -13.15 -11.88 -6.62
N GLU A 149 -13.79 -11.10 -5.75
CA GLU A 149 -14.88 -10.21 -6.06
C GLU A 149 -14.79 -8.96 -5.18
N GLN A 150 -14.92 -7.77 -5.77
CA GLN A 150 -14.89 -6.50 -5.03
C GLN A 150 -16.24 -5.81 -4.96
N VAL A 151 -17.17 -6.13 -5.85
CA VAL A 151 -18.51 -5.51 -5.87
C VAL A 151 -19.60 -6.56 -6.03
N ARG A 152 -20.66 -6.38 -5.26
CA ARG A 152 -21.89 -7.15 -5.29
C ARG A 152 -23.07 -6.21 -5.02
N GLN A 153 -24.29 -6.60 -5.30
CA GLN A 153 -25.48 -5.80 -4.96
C GLN A 153 -25.43 -5.37 -3.48
N GLY A 154 -25.37 -4.08 -3.21
CA GLY A 154 -25.31 -3.51 -1.87
C GLY A 154 -23.98 -3.69 -1.11
N VAL A 155 -22.90 -4.17 -1.77
CA VAL A 155 -21.61 -4.44 -1.11
C VAL A 155 -20.45 -3.98 -1.98
N VAL A 156 -19.47 -3.30 -1.35
CA VAL A 156 -18.14 -3.05 -1.91
C VAL A 156 -17.08 -3.54 -0.92
N VAL A 157 -16.18 -4.39 -1.37
CA VAL A 157 -14.96 -4.78 -0.63
C VAL A 157 -13.81 -3.89 -1.11
N MET A 158 -13.10 -3.23 -0.20
CA MET A 158 -12.08 -2.25 -0.55
C MET A 158 -10.90 -2.21 0.44
N GLY A 159 -9.85 -1.49 0.06
CA GLY A 159 -8.64 -1.39 0.87
C GLY A 159 -7.98 -2.77 1.07
N ASN A 160 -7.40 -3.01 2.24
CA ASN A 160 -6.73 -4.29 2.53
C ASN A 160 -7.70 -5.49 2.56
N ALA A 161 -9.01 -5.28 2.69
CA ALA A 161 -9.99 -6.35 2.55
C ALA A 161 -10.13 -6.83 1.08
N ALA A 162 -9.89 -5.94 0.11
CA ALA A 162 -9.90 -6.27 -1.33
C ALA A 162 -8.54 -6.71 -1.85
N HIS A 163 -7.46 -6.04 -1.44
CA HIS A 163 -6.10 -6.32 -1.89
C HIS A 163 -5.07 -5.89 -0.85
N SER A 164 -4.27 -6.84 -0.38
CA SER A 164 -3.10 -6.59 0.46
C SER A 164 -1.84 -6.78 -0.38
N LEU A 165 -0.97 -5.76 -0.41
CA LEU A 165 0.18 -5.69 -1.31
C LEU A 165 1.49 -5.81 -0.54
N HIS A 166 2.57 -6.16 -1.26
CA HIS A 166 3.91 -6.00 -0.72
C HIS A 166 4.16 -4.53 -0.32
N PRO A 167 4.78 -4.25 0.85
CA PRO A 167 4.93 -2.89 1.39
C PRO A 167 5.88 -1.98 0.60
N VAL A 168 6.43 -2.47 -0.50
CA VAL A 168 7.34 -1.73 -1.37
C VAL A 168 6.71 -0.41 -1.83
N ALA A 169 7.46 0.69 -1.71
CA ALA A 169 7.06 2.04 -2.08
C ALA A 169 5.72 2.52 -1.47
N GLY A 170 5.20 1.86 -0.41
CA GLY A 170 3.98 2.26 0.29
C GLY A 170 2.71 2.30 -0.57
N GLN A 171 2.64 1.49 -1.63
CA GLN A 171 1.58 1.58 -2.64
C GLN A 171 0.20 1.14 -2.15
N GLY A 172 0.11 0.24 -1.15
CA GLY A 172 -1.17 -0.29 -0.68
C GLY A 172 -2.11 0.79 -0.15
N PHE A 173 -1.62 1.69 0.70
CA PHE A 173 -2.40 2.80 1.23
C PHE A 173 -2.79 3.80 0.14
N ASN A 174 -1.86 4.13 -0.75
CA ASN A 174 -2.12 5.04 -1.87
C ASN A 174 -3.19 4.49 -2.82
N LEU A 175 -3.17 3.18 -3.09
CA LEU A 175 -4.18 2.51 -3.90
C LEU A 175 -5.56 2.60 -3.21
N ALA A 176 -5.63 2.30 -1.91
CA ALA A 176 -6.88 2.39 -1.15
C ALA A 176 -7.46 3.81 -1.16
N LEU A 177 -6.63 4.86 -1.07
CA LEU A 177 -7.10 6.24 -1.18
C LEU A 177 -7.67 6.57 -2.57
N ARG A 178 -7.05 6.07 -3.64
CA ARG A 178 -7.57 6.24 -5.00
C ARG A 178 -8.88 5.48 -5.21
N ASP A 179 -9.00 4.27 -4.64
CA ASP A 179 -10.25 3.50 -4.62
C ASP A 179 -11.38 4.31 -3.95
N VAL A 180 -11.11 4.92 -2.79
CA VAL A 180 -12.08 5.77 -2.09
C VAL A 180 -12.48 6.98 -2.94
N ALA A 181 -11.52 7.66 -3.55
CA ALA A 181 -11.78 8.84 -4.37
C ALA A 181 -12.66 8.48 -5.59
N GLU A 182 -12.34 7.41 -6.31
CA GLU A 182 -13.11 6.98 -7.47
C GLU A 182 -14.50 6.45 -7.09
N LEU A 183 -14.61 5.67 -6.01
CA LEU A 183 -15.91 5.21 -5.51
C LEU A 183 -16.79 6.41 -5.15
N THR A 184 -16.25 7.40 -4.43
CA THR A 184 -16.98 8.60 -4.03
C THR A 184 -17.47 9.37 -5.25
N ALA A 185 -16.64 9.53 -6.28
CA ALA A 185 -17.01 10.21 -7.52
C ALA A 185 -18.15 9.49 -8.26
N VAL A 186 -18.06 8.15 -8.35
CA VAL A 186 -19.10 7.33 -9.02
C VAL A 186 -20.40 7.35 -8.26
N LEU A 187 -20.35 7.18 -6.93
CA LEU A 187 -21.57 7.23 -6.10
C LEU A 187 -22.23 8.61 -6.12
N GLY A 188 -21.42 9.69 -6.09
CA GLY A 188 -21.92 11.06 -6.16
C GLY A 188 -22.63 11.35 -7.48
N ALA A 189 -22.06 10.91 -8.61
CA ALA A 189 -22.69 11.03 -9.92
C ALA A 189 -24.00 10.21 -10.00
N GLY A 190 -23.98 8.96 -9.56
CA GLY A 190 -25.17 8.11 -9.54
C GLY A 190 -26.31 8.69 -8.70
N LEU A 191 -25.99 9.22 -7.51
CA LEU A 191 -26.98 9.91 -6.67
C LEU A 191 -27.60 11.14 -7.37
N ALA A 192 -26.80 11.93 -8.08
CA ALA A 192 -27.28 13.09 -8.85
C ALA A 192 -28.23 12.66 -9.98
N ASP A 193 -27.98 11.47 -10.55
CA ASP A 193 -28.83 10.87 -11.61
C ASP A 193 -30.03 10.07 -11.04
N GLY A 194 -30.20 10.03 -9.70
CA GLY A 194 -31.30 9.31 -9.02
C GLY A 194 -31.09 7.79 -8.93
N GLU A 195 -29.89 7.31 -9.17
CA GLU A 195 -29.54 5.89 -9.02
C GLU A 195 -29.40 5.48 -7.53
N SER A 196 -29.69 4.23 -7.20
CA SER A 196 -29.41 3.71 -5.86
C SER A 196 -27.91 3.42 -5.68
N ILE A 197 -27.33 3.89 -4.56
CA ILE A 197 -25.90 3.68 -4.26
C ILE A 197 -25.50 2.20 -4.09
N GLY A 198 -26.48 1.32 -3.82
CA GLY A 198 -26.27 -0.13 -3.71
C GLY A 198 -26.47 -0.88 -5.04
N ASP A 199 -26.82 -0.19 -6.13
CA ASP A 199 -27.07 -0.84 -7.41
C ASP A 199 -25.78 -1.44 -7.98
N LEU A 200 -25.85 -2.72 -8.34
CA LEU A 200 -24.71 -3.46 -8.90
C LEU A 200 -24.15 -2.79 -10.17
N THR A 201 -25.02 -2.22 -11.02
CA THR A 201 -24.62 -1.55 -12.26
C THR A 201 -23.74 -0.33 -11.95
N LEU A 202 -24.12 0.47 -10.95
CA LEU A 202 -23.36 1.62 -10.47
C LEU A 202 -22.00 1.16 -9.88
N LEU A 203 -22.01 0.14 -9.02
CA LEU A 203 -20.79 -0.39 -8.39
C LEU A 203 -19.84 -1.02 -9.42
N GLN A 204 -20.36 -1.68 -10.45
CA GLN A 204 -19.54 -2.17 -11.57
C GLN A 204 -18.92 -1.04 -12.40
N ARG A 205 -19.55 0.15 -12.45
CA ARG A 205 -18.97 1.34 -13.09
C ARG A 205 -17.71 1.79 -12.35
N TYR A 206 -17.76 1.82 -11.01
CA TYR A 206 -16.59 2.06 -10.18
C TYR A 206 -15.47 1.04 -10.47
N LEU A 207 -15.78 -0.26 -10.41
CA LEU A 207 -14.79 -1.31 -10.62
C LEU A 207 -14.10 -1.20 -12.00
N ARG A 208 -14.87 -0.98 -13.07
CA ARG A 208 -14.30 -0.80 -14.42
C ARG A 208 -13.33 0.38 -14.52
N ARG A 209 -13.62 1.49 -13.83
CA ARG A 209 -12.73 2.67 -13.84
C ARG A 209 -11.45 2.41 -13.06
N GLN A 210 -11.55 1.70 -11.94
CA GLN A 210 -10.43 1.50 -11.01
C GLN A 210 -9.55 0.28 -11.37
N GLN A 211 -10.11 -0.73 -12.02
CA GLN A 211 -9.43 -2.00 -12.30
C GLN A 211 -8.07 -1.85 -13.01
N SER A 212 -7.95 -0.91 -13.93
CA SER A 212 -6.67 -0.65 -14.63
C SER A 212 -5.58 -0.12 -13.70
N ASP A 213 -5.94 0.76 -12.76
CA ASP A 213 -5.01 1.30 -11.77
C ASP A 213 -4.64 0.24 -10.72
N GLN A 214 -5.61 -0.50 -10.22
CA GLN A 214 -5.40 -1.62 -9.32
C GLN A 214 -4.43 -2.64 -9.91
N ASN A 215 -4.69 -3.12 -11.12
CA ASN A 215 -3.86 -4.11 -11.79
C ASN A 215 -2.42 -3.63 -11.99
N ARG A 216 -2.21 -2.38 -12.38
CA ARG A 216 -0.88 -1.80 -12.54
C ARG A 216 -0.14 -1.71 -11.20
N THR A 217 -0.80 -1.22 -10.18
CA THR A 217 -0.22 -1.06 -8.83
C THR A 217 0.14 -2.42 -8.23
N ILE A 218 -0.75 -3.41 -8.34
CA ILE A 218 -0.54 -4.77 -7.85
C ILE A 218 0.66 -5.41 -8.57
N GLN A 219 0.70 -5.36 -9.91
CA GLN A 219 1.80 -5.93 -10.67
C GLN A 219 3.14 -5.23 -10.39
N PHE A 220 3.13 -3.92 -10.20
CA PHE A 220 4.33 -3.17 -9.82
C PHE A 220 4.85 -3.64 -8.45
N SER A 221 3.99 -3.68 -7.43
CA SER A 221 4.37 -4.10 -6.08
C SER A 221 4.79 -5.58 -6.00
N ASP A 222 4.19 -6.45 -6.80
CA ASP A 222 4.52 -7.88 -6.84
C ASP A 222 5.87 -8.15 -7.54
N ARG A 223 6.19 -7.42 -8.61
CA ARG A 223 7.37 -7.69 -9.44
C ARG A 223 8.62 -6.92 -9.02
N LEU A 224 8.45 -5.70 -8.49
CA LEU A 224 9.56 -4.81 -8.19
C LEU A 224 10.59 -5.44 -7.23
N PRO A 225 10.21 -6.06 -6.09
CA PRO A 225 11.19 -6.69 -5.20
C PRO A 225 12.00 -7.78 -5.91
N GLY A 226 11.35 -8.59 -6.74
CA GLY A 226 11.99 -9.68 -7.47
C GLY A 226 13.13 -9.22 -8.39
N LEU A 227 13.03 -8.03 -8.98
CA LEU A 227 14.11 -7.48 -9.83
C LEU A 227 15.42 -7.23 -9.09
N PHE A 228 15.37 -7.01 -7.77
CA PHE A 228 16.54 -6.73 -6.94
C PHE A 228 17.07 -7.96 -6.19
N MET A 229 16.22 -8.97 -5.99
CA MET A 229 16.56 -10.17 -5.22
C MET A 229 17.19 -11.28 -6.07
N HIS A 230 17.07 -11.22 -7.41
CA HIS A 230 17.67 -12.20 -8.27
C HIS A 230 19.19 -12.01 -8.35
N ALA A 231 19.93 -13.08 -8.02
CA ALA A 231 21.40 -13.10 -8.02
C ALA A 231 22.03 -13.25 -9.43
N ASP A 232 21.25 -13.18 -10.50
CA ASP A 232 21.77 -13.29 -11.87
C ASP A 232 22.61 -12.04 -12.24
N PRO A 233 23.92 -12.21 -12.54
CA PRO A 233 24.80 -11.10 -12.85
C PRO A 233 24.38 -10.28 -14.08
N LEU A 234 23.76 -10.94 -15.08
CA LEU A 234 23.29 -10.26 -16.31
C LEU A 234 22.07 -9.40 -16.02
N LEU A 235 21.12 -9.91 -15.21
CA LEU A 235 19.98 -9.12 -14.73
C LEU A 235 20.42 -7.97 -13.84
N GLY A 236 21.45 -8.19 -12.99
CA GLY A 236 22.07 -7.14 -12.18
C GLY A 236 22.62 -6.01 -13.03
N LEU A 237 23.42 -6.33 -14.04
CA LEU A 237 23.98 -5.37 -14.98
C LEU A 237 22.90 -4.60 -15.76
N ALA A 238 21.91 -5.31 -16.27
CA ALA A 238 20.78 -4.69 -16.98
C ALA A 238 19.98 -3.72 -16.11
N ARG A 239 19.72 -4.10 -14.86
CA ARG A 239 19.07 -3.25 -13.85
C ARG A 239 19.90 -1.99 -13.57
N ASP A 240 21.21 -2.12 -13.33
CA ASP A 240 22.09 -1.02 -13.00
C ASP A 240 22.22 -0.04 -14.19
N MET A 241 22.25 -0.57 -15.42
CA MET A 241 22.19 0.24 -16.65
C MET A 241 20.84 0.96 -16.79
N ALA A 242 19.73 0.30 -16.50
CA ALA A 242 18.39 0.89 -16.56
C ALA A 242 18.22 2.02 -15.52
N LEU A 243 18.67 1.82 -14.28
CA LEU A 243 18.66 2.84 -13.22
C LEU A 243 19.56 4.02 -13.57
N SER A 244 20.76 3.77 -14.11
CA SER A 244 21.67 4.83 -14.58
C SER A 244 21.04 5.58 -15.77
N GLY A 245 20.36 4.89 -16.66
CA GLY A 245 19.61 5.51 -17.77
C GLY A 245 18.48 6.41 -17.29
N LEU A 246 17.76 6.01 -16.23
CA LEU A 246 16.73 6.85 -15.61
C LEU A 246 17.33 8.14 -15.00
N ASP A 247 18.52 8.08 -14.44
CA ASP A 247 19.19 9.27 -13.90
C ASP A 247 19.63 10.26 -14.99
N ILE A 248 20.02 9.74 -16.17
CA ILE A 248 20.48 10.55 -17.32
C ILE A 248 19.30 11.13 -18.12
N LEU A 249 18.12 10.49 -18.08
CA LEU A 249 16.94 10.88 -18.87
C LEU A 249 15.83 11.47 -17.99
N PRO A 250 15.83 12.79 -17.73
CA PRO A 250 14.87 13.44 -16.82
C PRO A 250 13.38 13.20 -17.15
N PRO A 251 12.94 13.05 -18.40
CA PRO A 251 11.54 12.72 -18.71
C PRO A 251 11.13 11.34 -18.22
N LEU A 252 11.99 10.33 -18.43
CA LEU A 252 11.74 8.95 -17.96
C LEU A 252 11.77 8.87 -16.44
N LYS A 253 12.72 9.57 -15.78
CA LYS A 253 12.79 9.66 -14.33
C LYS A 253 11.50 10.27 -13.75
N ARG A 254 11.01 11.37 -14.33
CA ARG A 254 9.76 11.99 -13.87
C ARG A 254 8.56 11.05 -14.03
N GLU A 255 8.45 10.36 -15.14
CA GLU A 255 7.36 9.41 -15.37
C GLU A 255 7.44 8.21 -14.41
N PHE A 256 8.64 7.65 -14.21
CA PHE A 256 8.86 6.60 -13.21
C PHE A 256 8.47 7.07 -11.79
N VAL A 257 8.92 8.26 -11.37
CA VAL A 257 8.59 8.83 -10.06
C VAL A 257 7.08 9.07 -9.92
N ARG A 258 6.40 9.55 -10.95
CA ARG A 258 4.93 9.73 -10.94
C ARG A 258 4.21 8.40 -10.72
N HIS A 259 4.64 7.33 -11.39
CA HIS A 259 4.09 5.99 -11.19
C HIS A 259 4.40 5.45 -9.80
N ALA A 260 5.66 5.56 -9.37
CA ALA A 260 6.09 5.10 -8.04
C ALA A 260 5.43 5.90 -6.90
N ALA A 261 5.12 7.17 -7.10
CA ALA A 261 4.39 8.00 -6.15
C ALA A 261 2.87 7.83 -6.21
N GLY A 262 2.34 7.00 -7.13
CA GLY A 262 0.90 6.77 -7.27
C GLY A 262 0.10 7.97 -7.82
N VAL A 263 0.77 9.02 -8.33
CA VAL A 263 0.10 10.22 -8.87
C VAL A 263 -0.10 10.19 -10.38
N ALA A 264 0.34 9.14 -11.06
CA ALA A 264 0.19 9.00 -12.51
C ALA A 264 -1.29 8.91 -12.95
N ALA A 265 -2.16 8.36 -12.12
CA ALA A 265 -3.59 8.22 -12.38
C ALA A 265 -4.40 9.50 -12.09
N MET A 266 -3.85 10.47 -11.35
CA MET A 266 -4.54 11.72 -11.01
C MET A 266 -4.47 12.79 -12.10
N ALA A 267 -3.66 12.60 -13.14
CA ALA A 267 -3.66 13.47 -14.31
C ALA A 267 -4.77 13.01 -15.28
N GLY A 268 -6.01 13.42 -15.03
CA GLY A 268 -7.01 13.53 -16.09
C GLY A 268 -6.47 14.39 -17.25
N PRO A 269 -7.08 14.35 -18.45
CA PRO A 269 -6.61 15.15 -19.57
C PRO A 269 -6.41 16.59 -19.12
N ALA A 270 -5.20 17.11 -19.35
CA ALA A 270 -4.86 18.48 -19.00
C ALA A 270 -5.95 19.39 -19.56
N ALA A 271 -6.64 20.12 -18.67
CA ALA A 271 -7.48 21.22 -19.10
C ALA A 271 -6.56 22.14 -19.91
N GLU A 272 -6.84 22.27 -21.20
CA GLU A 272 -6.20 23.25 -22.06
C GLU A 272 -6.29 24.61 -21.38
N ALA A 273 -5.15 25.18 -21.09
CA ALA A 273 -5.07 26.54 -20.56
C ALA A 273 -5.74 27.46 -21.59
N PRO A 274 -6.65 28.39 -21.20
CA PRO A 274 -7.23 29.32 -22.14
C PRO A 274 -6.12 30.17 -22.74
N GLU A 275 -6.01 30.17 -24.07
CA GLU A 275 -5.16 31.07 -24.82
C GLU A 275 -5.47 32.51 -24.39
N GLN A 276 -4.51 33.17 -23.78
CA GLN A 276 -4.58 34.60 -23.55
C GLN A 276 -4.51 35.30 -24.92
N HIS A 277 -5.65 35.72 -25.41
CA HIS A 277 -5.73 36.68 -26.48
C HIS A 277 -5.17 38.01 -25.96
N ASN A 278 -3.93 38.30 -26.31
CA ASN A 278 -3.39 39.67 -26.29
C ASN A 278 -3.98 40.43 -27.44
N GLY A 279 -4.91 41.33 -27.14
CA GLY A 279 -5.30 42.46 -27.98
C GLY A 279 -4.55 43.73 -27.55
#